data_a46c42ef86ce4709f0f7f947e553c541
#
_entry.id   a46c42ef86ce4709f0f7f947e553c541
#
_cell.length_a   1.000
_cell.length_b   1.000
_cell.length_c   1.000
_cell.angle_alpha   90.00
_cell.angle_beta   90.00
_cell.angle_gamma   90.00
#
_symmetry.space_group_name_H-M   'P 1'
#
loop_
_entity.id
_entity.type
_entity.pdbx_description
1 polymer ?
#
loop_
_entity_poly.entity_id
_entity_poly.type
_entity_poly.pdbx_seq_one_letter_code
_entity_poly.pdbx_strand_id
1 'polypeptide(L)'
;MTMLPAGFSSSGEVRIDRRYRWASASLAAGEAPEAREILEGIVSDAPLWAPAWKLYADALRSLGERAAARGAYEEAARLDLAGALGADLDLARLGARELERAMSPGYVAALFDDYADRFDSHLTQVLQYRGPEHILAALRKVCAPSGRELRFRSALDLGCGTGLMGEAIRPFAHLLAGVDLSPGMIAKARAKLVYQQLAVGGAVEALRAELQAGLDLVLAADVLVYLADLTPLFAAAAAALEPSGLLAFTVQSCAEDAAPASYLLGSDNRFAHSDGHIRAVAAAQGLAVQLLERLAARQDACRDVPGAVVVLEARAA
;
A
#
# COMPACT_ATOMS: atom_id res chain seq x y z
N MET A 1 13.74 -9.01 -12.97
CA MET A 1 13.30 -10.33 -12.47
C MET A 1 12.84 -10.09 -11.05
N THR A 2 11.53 -10.11 -10.81
CA THR A 2 10.96 -9.91 -9.47
C THR A 2 11.39 -11.11 -8.62
N MET A 3 12.00 -10.87 -7.46
CA MET A 3 12.32 -11.95 -6.52
C MET A 3 11.03 -12.52 -5.94
N LEU A 4 10.99 -13.85 -5.77
CA LEU A 4 9.86 -14.48 -5.09
C LEU A 4 9.89 -14.12 -3.60
N PRO A 5 8.72 -13.89 -2.97
CA PRO A 5 8.65 -13.65 -1.55
C PRO A 5 9.32 -14.76 -0.73
N ALA A 6 9.83 -14.41 0.45
CA ALA A 6 10.39 -15.39 1.37
C ALA A 6 9.34 -16.48 1.66
N GLY A 7 9.73 -17.74 1.55
CA GLY A 7 8.84 -18.89 1.64
C GLY A 7 8.41 -19.50 0.30
N PHE A 8 8.56 -18.76 -0.82
CA PHE A 8 8.29 -19.23 -2.17
C PHE A 8 9.53 -19.35 -3.06
N SER A 9 10.71 -19.11 -2.52
CA SER A 9 11.97 -19.03 -3.26
C SER A 9 12.37 -20.31 -3.99
N SER A 10 11.81 -21.46 -3.62
CA SER A 10 12.10 -22.76 -4.25
C SER A 10 10.88 -23.68 -4.19
N SER A 11 10.74 -24.51 -5.21
CA SER A 11 9.78 -25.63 -5.24
C SER A 11 10.22 -26.83 -4.37
N GLY A 12 11.46 -26.82 -3.87
CA GLY A 12 12.14 -27.95 -3.24
C GLY A 12 12.91 -28.82 -4.23
N GLU A 13 12.76 -28.59 -5.53
CA GLU A 13 13.46 -29.34 -6.60
C GLU A 13 14.23 -28.41 -7.52
N VAL A 14 15.56 -28.56 -7.56
CA VAL A 14 16.46 -27.71 -8.38
C VAL A 14 16.09 -27.73 -9.87
N ARG A 15 15.61 -28.87 -10.39
CA ARG A 15 15.18 -29.01 -11.79
C ARG A 15 13.96 -28.14 -12.10
N ILE A 16 12.96 -28.13 -11.19
CA ILE A 16 11.75 -27.31 -11.32
C ILE A 16 12.09 -25.83 -11.19
N ASP A 17 12.89 -25.47 -10.20
CA ASP A 17 13.34 -24.08 -10.00
C ASP A 17 14.09 -23.52 -11.22
N ARG A 18 14.89 -24.35 -11.90
CA ARG A 18 15.59 -23.96 -13.14
C ARG A 18 14.61 -23.73 -14.29
N ARG A 19 13.65 -24.62 -14.48
CA ARG A 19 12.60 -24.48 -15.51
C ARG A 19 11.74 -23.25 -15.24
N TYR A 20 11.40 -22.98 -13.98
CA TYR A 20 10.65 -21.80 -13.59
C TYR A 20 11.40 -20.51 -13.94
N ARG A 21 12.70 -20.43 -13.64
CA ARG A 21 13.51 -19.26 -14.00
C ARG A 21 13.59 -19.07 -15.51
N TRP A 22 13.65 -20.14 -16.26
CA TRP A 22 13.61 -20.07 -17.74
C TRP A 22 12.25 -19.55 -18.20
N ALA A 23 11.15 -20.14 -17.79
CA ALA A 23 9.80 -19.67 -18.15
C ALA A 23 9.58 -18.18 -17.76
N SER A 24 10.07 -17.75 -16.60
CA SER A 24 10.03 -16.34 -16.18
C SER A 24 10.82 -15.44 -17.12
N ALA A 25 11.98 -15.87 -17.60
CA ALA A 25 12.79 -15.13 -18.56
C ALA A 25 12.12 -15.05 -19.94
N SER A 26 11.56 -16.17 -20.44
CA SER A 26 10.81 -16.22 -21.72
C SER A 26 9.60 -15.29 -21.67
N LEU A 27 8.84 -15.30 -20.56
CA LEU A 27 7.68 -14.40 -20.40
C LEU A 27 8.11 -12.93 -20.38
N ALA A 28 9.20 -12.60 -19.72
CA ALA A 28 9.76 -11.25 -19.67
C ALA A 28 10.29 -10.79 -21.07
N ALA A 29 10.72 -11.71 -21.90
CA ALA A 29 11.12 -11.46 -23.31
C ALA A 29 9.91 -11.35 -24.27
N GLY A 30 8.67 -11.57 -23.79
CA GLY A 30 7.46 -11.55 -24.60
C GLY A 30 7.13 -12.90 -25.27
N GLU A 31 7.87 -13.96 -24.95
CA GLU A 31 7.71 -15.29 -25.50
C GLU A 31 6.68 -16.11 -24.68
N ALA A 32 5.45 -15.55 -24.58
CA ALA A 32 4.38 -16.13 -23.77
C ALA A 32 3.98 -17.58 -24.16
N PRO A 33 3.98 -17.99 -25.45
CA PRO A 33 3.70 -19.37 -25.82
C PRO A 33 4.69 -20.37 -25.23
N GLU A 34 6.00 -20.09 -25.31
CA GLU A 34 7.06 -20.92 -24.75
C GLU A 34 6.96 -20.99 -23.22
N ALA A 35 6.79 -19.82 -22.58
CA ALA A 35 6.61 -19.75 -21.13
C ALA A 35 5.41 -20.61 -20.66
N ARG A 36 4.28 -20.53 -21.37
CA ARG A 36 3.09 -21.35 -21.09
C ARG A 36 3.39 -22.84 -21.11
N GLU A 37 4.05 -23.34 -22.18
CA GLU A 37 4.36 -24.77 -22.34
C GLU A 37 5.25 -25.28 -21.20
N ILE A 38 6.29 -24.52 -20.84
CA ILE A 38 7.19 -24.87 -19.73
C ILE A 38 6.41 -24.90 -18.40
N LEU A 39 5.53 -23.88 -18.15
CA LEU A 39 4.80 -23.74 -16.92
C LEU A 39 3.68 -24.78 -16.77
N GLU A 40 3.02 -25.18 -17.83
CA GLU A 40 2.07 -26.29 -17.83
C GLU A 40 2.70 -27.59 -17.30
N GLY A 41 3.92 -27.88 -17.72
CA GLY A 41 4.68 -29.01 -17.16
C GLY A 41 5.09 -28.80 -15.71
N ILE A 42 5.42 -27.56 -15.29
CA ILE A 42 5.79 -27.27 -13.89
C ILE A 42 4.59 -27.43 -12.96
N VAL A 43 3.41 -26.90 -13.30
CA VAL A 43 2.22 -27.03 -12.44
C VAL A 43 1.72 -28.48 -12.34
N SER A 44 2.02 -29.30 -13.36
CA SER A 44 1.78 -30.75 -13.31
C SER A 44 2.76 -31.46 -12.36
N ASP A 45 4.06 -31.12 -12.42
CA ASP A 45 5.12 -31.72 -11.61
C ASP A 45 5.08 -31.25 -10.14
N ALA A 46 4.72 -29.97 -9.91
CA ALA A 46 4.68 -29.34 -8.59
C ALA A 46 3.33 -28.60 -8.35
N PRO A 47 2.20 -29.33 -8.24
CA PRO A 47 0.87 -28.74 -8.20
C PRO A 47 0.59 -27.89 -6.95
N LEU A 48 1.38 -28.02 -5.90
CA LEU A 48 1.23 -27.26 -4.65
C LEU A 48 2.13 -26.01 -4.58
N TRP A 49 2.90 -25.71 -5.63
CA TRP A 49 3.81 -24.59 -5.63
C TRP A 49 3.14 -23.35 -6.25
N ALA A 50 2.59 -22.49 -5.39
CA ALA A 50 1.83 -21.29 -5.78
C ALA A 50 2.51 -20.37 -6.82
N PRO A 51 3.85 -20.10 -6.77
CA PRO A 51 4.51 -19.29 -7.78
C PRO A 51 4.39 -19.81 -9.21
N ALA A 52 4.38 -21.14 -9.39
CA ALA A 52 4.22 -21.72 -10.71
C ALA A 52 2.83 -21.42 -11.30
N TRP A 53 1.77 -21.55 -10.49
CA TRP A 53 0.41 -21.21 -10.89
C TRP A 53 0.26 -19.73 -11.21
N LYS A 54 0.85 -18.85 -10.39
CA LYS A 54 0.83 -17.40 -10.63
C LYS A 54 1.49 -17.03 -11.95
N LEU A 55 2.68 -17.55 -12.23
CA LEU A 55 3.41 -17.27 -13.47
C LEU A 55 2.73 -17.93 -14.68
N TYR A 56 2.12 -19.11 -14.53
CA TYR A 56 1.31 -19.76 -15.55
C TYR A 56 0.10 -18.92 -15.93
N ALA A 57 -0.58 -18.38 -14.92
CA ALA A 57 -1.69 -17.45 -15.15
C ALA A 57 -1.26 -16.17 -15.88
N ASP A 58 -0.08 -15.63 -15.57
CA ASP A 58 0.49 -14.47 -16.27
C ASP A 58 0.77 -14.77 -17.75
N ALA A 59 1.30 -15.96 -18.06
CA ALA A 59 1.54 -16.40 -19.44
C ALA A 59 0.21 -16.55 -20.21
N LEU A 60 -0.79 -17.23 -19.61
CA LEU A 60 -2.13 -17.36 -20.19
C LEU A 60 -2.82 -16.01 -20.43
N ARG A 61 -2.71 -15.08 -19.48
CA ARG A 61 -3.23 -13.72 -19.62
C ARG A 61 -2.56 -12.98 -20.77
N SER A 62 -1.25 -13.12 -20.95
CA SER A 62 -0.50 -12.51 -22.04
C SER A 62 -0.92 -13.06 -23.41
N LEU A 63 -1.40 -14.30 -23.46
CA LEU A 63 -1.96 -14.93 -24.66
C LEU A 63 -3.44 -14.59 -24.90
N GLY A 64 -4.08 -13.83 -23.99
CA GLY A 64 -5.49 -13.50 -24.09
C GLY A 64 -6.43 -14.63 -23.62
N GLU A 65 -5.91 -15.71 -23.07
CA GLU A 65 -6.66 -16.88 -22.58
C GLU A 65 -7.30 -16.59 -21.19
N ARG A 66 -8.18 -15.58 -21.13
CA ARG A 66 -8.71 -15.00 -19.88
C ARG A 66 -9.36 -16.03 -18.95
N ALA A 67 -10.11 -17.00 -19.47
CA ALA A 67 -10.79 -18.00 -18.63
C ALA A 67 -9.79 -18.97 -17.98
N ALA A 68 -8.79 -19.43 -18.73
CA ALA A 68 -7.73 -20.29 -18.21
C ALA A 68 -6.83 -19.53 -17.21
N ALA A 69 -6.47 -18.29 -17.54
CA ALA A 69 -5.71 -17.42 -16.64
C ALA A 69 -6.42 -17.23 -15.29
N ARG A 70 -7.74 -17.00 -15.32
CA ARG A 70 -8.56 -16.88 -14.10
C ARG A 70 -8.44 -18.16 -13.24
N GLY A 71 -8.64 -19.33 -13.81
CA GLY A 71 -8.52 -20.59 -13.06
C GLY A 71 -7.14 -20.79 -12.44
N ALA A 72 -6.08 -20.44 -13.17
CA ALA A 72 -4.72 -20.55 -12.65
C ALA A 72 -4.42 -19.51 -11.55
N TYR A 73 -4.95 -18.27 -11.62
CA TYR A 73 -4.86 -17.31 -10.53
C TYR A 73 -5.67 -17.75 -9.30
N GLU A 74 -6.85 -18.35 -9.48
CA GLU A 74 -7.65 -18.89 -8.38
C GLU A 74 -6.86 -19.98 -7.63
N GLU A 75 -6.15 -20.84 -8.37
CA GLU A 75 -5.31 -21.87 -7.77
C GLU A 75 -4.08 -21.27 -7.06
N ALA A 76 -3.43 -20.28 -7.65
CA ALA A 76 -2.34 -19.55 -6.99
C ALA A 76 -2.81 -18.90 -5.68
N ALA A 77 -3.97 -18.23 -5.67
CA ALA A 77 -4.54 -17.60 -4.49
C ALA A 77 -4.94 -18.63 -3.40
N ARG A 78 -5.42 -19.80 -3.80
CA ARG A 78 -5.76 -20.89 -2.87
C ARG A 78 -4.53 -21.44 -2.15
N LEU A 79 -3.39 -21.47 -2.82
CA LEU A 79 -2.13 -21.99 -2.29
C LEU A 79 -1.33 -20.95 -1.51
N ASP A 80 -1.50 -19.67 -1.82
CA ASP A 80 -0.85 -18.55 -1.17
C ASP A 80 -1.79 -17.90 -0.14
N LEU A 81 -1.87 -18.49 1.04
CA LEU A 81 -2.76 -18.03 2.10
C LEU A 81 -2.44 -16.61 2.60
N ALA A 82 -1.20 -16.14 2.46
CA ALA A 82 -0.80 -14.80 2.83
C ALA A 82 -1.14 -13.78 1.73
N GLY A 83 -1.41 -14.23 0.51
CA GLY A 83 -1.66 -13.38 -0.66
C GLY A 83 -0.41 -12.66 -1.17
N ALA A 84 0.79 -13.10 -0.78
CA ALA A 84 2.06 -12.44 -1.07
C ALA A 84 2.40 -12.35 -2.56
N LEU A 85 1.87 -13.26 -3.38
CA LEU A 85 2.08 -13.30 -4.83
C LEU A 85 1.18 -12.34 -5.61
N GLY A 86 0.16 -11.76 -4.97
CA GLY A 86 -0.75 -10.80 -5.60
C GLY A 86 -1.75 -11.39 -6.60
N ALA A 87 -2.06 -12.69 -6.50
CA ALA A 87 -3.03 -13.33 -7.38
C ALA A 87 -4.44 -12.72 -7.24
N ASP A 88 -4.83 -12.25 -6.05
CA ASP A 88 -6.10 -11.56 -5.84
C ASP A 88 -6.19 -10.23 -6.59
N LEU A 89 -5.07 -9.52 -6.74
CA LEU A 89 -5.00 -8.29 -7.55
C LEU A 89 -5.26 -8.58 -9.03
N ASP A 90 -4.66 -9.65 -9.56
CA ASP A 90 -4.87 -10.05 -10.95
C ASP A 90 -6.31 -10.55 -11.19
N LEU A 91 -6.88 -11.29 -10.22
CA LEU A 91 -8.29 -11.70 -10.25
C LEU A 91 -9.24 -10.48 -10.25
N ALA A 92 -8.95 -9.47 -9.44
CA ALA A 92 -9.73 -8.23 -9.43
C ALA A 92 -9.66 -7.50 -10.79
N ARG A 93 -8.48 -7.46 -11.43
CA ARG A 93 -8.32 -6.91 -12.79
C ARG A 93 -9.08 -7.69 -13.85
N LEU A 94 -9.28 -8.98 -13.66
CA LEU A 94 -10.12 -9.81 -14.53
C LEU A 94 -11.62 -9.70 -14.21
N GLY A 95 -12.02 -8.96 -13.16
CA GLY A 95 -13.39 -8.86 -12.69
C GLY A 95 -13.87 -10.11 -11.95
N ALA A 96 -12.95 -10.95 -11.46
CA ALA A 96 -13.22 -12.20 -10.77
C ALA A 96 -13.07 -12.11 -9.25
N ARG A 97 -12.73 -10.93 -8.73
CA ARG A 97 -12.57 -10.61 -7.29
C ARG A 97 -13.02 -9.17 -7.03
N GLU A 98 -13.57 -8.91 -5.85
CA GLU A 98 -13.89 -7.56 -5.40
C GLU A 98 -12.62 -6.74 -5.21
N LEU A 99 -12.68 -5.43 -5.53
CA LEU A 99 -11.53 -4.52 -5.43
C LEU A 99 -11.01 -4.38 -4.00
N GLU A 100 -11.89 -4.44 -3.02
CA GLU A 100 -11.59 -4.36 -1.58
C GLU A 100 -10.66 -5.50 -1.12
N ARG A 101 -10.64 -6.60 -1.86
CA ARG A 101 -9.80 -7.79 -1.58
C ARG A 101 -8.57 -7.87 -2.48
N ALA A 102 -8.39 -6.93 -3.41
CA ALA A 102 -7.30 -6.98 -4.40
C ALA A 102 -5.92 -6.85 -3.76
N MET A 103 -5.79 -5.98 -2.76
CA MET A 103 -4.53 -5.71 -2.06
C MET A 103 -4.50 -6.42 -0.71
N SER A 104 -3.96 -7.64 -0.67
CA SER A 104 -3.73 -8.31 0.60
C SER A 104 -2.58 -7.65 1.39
N PRO A 105 -2.61 -7.67 2.73
CA PRO A 105 -1.47 -7.22 3.54
C PRO A 105 -0.17 -7.96 3.20
N GLY A 106 -0.26 -9.26 2.88
CA GLY A 106 0.89 -10.08 2.47
C GLY A 106 1.52 -9.61 1.16
N TYR A 107 0.70 -9.21 0.17
CA TYR A 107 1.21 -8.65 -1.08
C TYR A 107 1.94 -7.33 -0.85
N VAL A 108 1.35 -6.43 -0.07
CA VAL A 108 1.97 -5.14 0.24
C VAL A 108 3.27 -5.33 1.02
N ALA A 109 3.27 -6.21 2.03
CA ALA A 109 4.47 -6.53 2.80
C ALA A 109 5.60 -7.08 1.90
N ALA A 110 5.29 -8.06 1.05
CA ALA A 110 6.28 -8.66 0.14
C ALA A 110 6.84 -7.64 -0.87
N LEU A 111 5.98 -6.77 -1.40
CA LEU A 111 6.38 -5.69 -2.31
C LEU A 111 7.41 -4.76 -1.66
N PHE A 112 7.17 -4.35 -0.41
CA PHE A 112 8.03 -3.41 0.29
C PHE A 112 9.27 -4.08 0.90
N ASP A 113 9.22 -5.36 1.26
CA ASP A 113 10.42 -6.10 1.70
C ASP A 113 11.45 -6.21 0.57
N ASP A 114 11.03 -6.55 -0.65
CA ASP A 114 11.92 -6.59 -1.83
C ASP A 114 12.50 -5.21 -2.17
N TYR A 115 11.79 -4.15 -1.80
CA TYR A 115 12.12 -2.78 -2.16
C TYR A 115 12.92 -2.03 -1.08
N ALA A 116 12.98 -2.53 0.15
CA ALA A 116 13.48 -1.81 1.33
C ALA A 116 14.93 -1.28 1.16
N ASP A 117 15.82 -2.04 0.53
CA ASP A 117 17.23 -1.65 0.40
C ASP A 117 17.46 -0.46 -0.53
N ARG A 118 16.60 -0.25 -1.52
CA ARG A 118 16.72 0.81 -2.54
C ARG A 118 15.67 1.91 -2.40
N PHE A 119 14.78 1.78 -1.39
CA PHE A 119 13.59 2.61 -1.24
C PHE A 119 13.91 4.11 -1.17
N ASP A 120 14.71 4.54 -0.19
CA ASP A 120 15.00 5.96 0.02
C ASP A 120 15.65 6.61 -1.21
N SER A 121 16.66 5.96 -1.81
CA SER A 121 17.35 6.51 -2.98
C SER A 121 16.41 6.60 -4.19
N HIS A 122 15.58 5.60 -4.41
CA HIS A 122 14.65 5.61 -5.55
C HIS A 122 13.52 6.63 -5.36
N LEU A 123 12.91 6.70 -4.14
CA LEU A 123 11.87 7.68 -3.86
C LEU A 123 12.37 9.12 -4.01
N THR A 124 13.52 9.43 -3.43
CA THR A 124 14.01 10.83 -3.39
C THR A 124 14.64 11.27 -4.70
N GLN A 125 15.41 10.39 -5.36
CA GLN A 125 16.17 10.75 -6.56
C GLN A 125 15.41 10.52 -7.87
N VAL A 126 14.55 9.48 -7.94
CA VAL A 126 13.87 9.09 -9.19
C VAL A 126 12.42 9.57 -9.20
N LEU A 127 11.66 9.33 -8.13
CA LEU A 127 10.23 9.67 -8.08
C LEU A 127 9.95 11.09 -7.56
N GLN A 128 10.96 11.81 -7.10
CA GLN A 128 10.84 13.15 -6.51
C GLN A 128 9.70 13.22 -5.47
N TYR A 129 9.60 12.16 -4.65
CA TYR A 129 8.54 12.01 -3.67
C TYR A 129 8.62 13.08 -2.59
N ARG A 130 7.52 13.79 -2.39
CA ARG A 130 7.39 14.91 -1.46
C ARG A 130 6.23 14.76 -0.48
N GLY A 131 5.80 13.55 -0.22
CA GLY A 131 4.69 13.26 0.70
C GLY A 131 4.88 13.89 2.10
N PRO A 132 6.05 13.71 2.75
CA PRO A 132 6.31 14.31 4.06
C PRO A 132 6.21 15.85 4.07
N GLU A 133 6.77 16.53 3.05
CA GLU A 133 6.71 17.99 2.92
C GLU A 133 5.28 18.46 2.70
N HIS A 134 4.49 17.77 1.88
CA HIS A 134 3.09 18.11 1.64
C HIS A 134 2.25 17.97 2.90
N ILE A 135 2.40 16.87 3.64
CA ILE A 135 1.69 16.66 4.91
C ILE A 135 2.08 17.73 5.93
N LEU A 136 3.38 18.01 6.09
CA LEU A 136 3.84 19.03 7.02
C LEU A 136 3.34 20.45 6.66
N ALA A 137 3.32 20.79 5.37
CA ALA A 137 2.76 22.04 4.88
C ALA A 137 1.24 22.14 5.15
N ALA A 138 0.50 21.04 4.93
CA ALA A 138 -0.92 20.95 5.20
C ALA A 138 -1.24 21.14 6.70
N LEU A 139 -0.49 20.47 7.58
CA LEU A 139 -0.63 20.62 9.03
C LEU A 139 -0.39 22.07 9.48
N ARG A 140 0.63 22.75 8.93
CA ARG A 140 0.88 24.19 9.21
C ARG A 140 -0.30 25.06 8.78
N LYS A 141 -0.89 24.80 7.60
CA LYS A 141 -2.06 25.53 7.09
C LYS A 141 -3.29 25.36 7.97
N VAL A 142 -3.48 24.18 8.56
CA VAL A 142 -4.62 23.88 9.44
C VAL A 142 -4.40 24.44 10.84
N CYS A 143 -3.20 24.35 11.40
CA CYS A 143 -2.91 24.81 12.75
C CYS A 143 -2.82 26.34 12.87
N ALA A 144 -2.26 27.03 11.88
CA ALA A 144 -2.00 28.47 11.96
C ALA A 144 -3.26 29.35 12.17
N PRO A 145 -4.39 29.16 11.45
CA PRO A 145 -5.57 30.00 11.62
C PRO A 145 -6.25 29.86 12.99
N SER A 146 -6.14 28.67 13.61
CA SER A 146 -6.70 28.39 14.94
C SER A 146 -5.80 28.82 16.10
N GLY A 147 -4.60 29.35 15.82
CA GLY A 147 -3.59 29.65 16.82
C GLY A 147 -3.00 28.40 17.50
N ARG A 148 -3.27 27.21 16.95
CA ARG A 148 -2.72 25.96 17.46
C ARG A 148 -1.23 25.86 17.11
N GLU A 149 -0.40 25.65 18.12
CA GLU A 149 1.00 25.32 17.85
C GLU A 149 1.10 24.03 17.05
N LEU A 150 2.07 23.98 16.14
CA LEU A 150 2.43 22.76 15.43
C LEU A 150 3.26 21.87 16.38
N ARG A 151 2.60 21.34 17.40
CA ARG A 151 3.16 20.44 18.41
C ARG A 151 2.14 19.37 18.75
N PHE A 152 2.61 18.12 18.78
CA PHE A 152 1.79 16.95 19.02
C PHE A 152 2.40 16.16 20.19
N ARG A 153 1.56 15.80 21.15
CA ARG A 153 1.98 15.02 22.31
C ARG A 153 2.24 13.58 21.91
N SER A 154 1.34 12.98 21.13
CA SER A 154 1.39 11.59 20.70
C SER A 154 0.99 11.46 19.23
N ALA A 155 1.91 10.99 18.41
CA ALA A 155 1.71 10.82 16.98
C ALA A 155 1.94 9.35 16.56
N LEU A 156 1.12 8.85 15.64
CA LEU A 156 1.27 7.53 15.01
C LEU A 156 1.44 7.69 13.50
N ASP A 157 2.54 7.13 12.97
CA ASP A 157 2.87 7.10 11.55
C ASP A 157 2.50 5.72 10.98
N LEU A 158 1.42 5.68 10.21
CA LEU A 158 0.89 4.48 9.57
C LEU A 158 1.61 4.23 8.26
N GLY A 159 2.09 2.99 8.04
CA GLY A 159 2.93 2.67 6.89
C GLY A 159 4.19 3.53 6.89
N CYS A 160 4.88 3.58 8.03
CA CYS A 160 6.01 4.49 8.25
C CYS A 160 7.19 4.23 7.31
N GLY A 161 7.20 3.11 6.58
CA GLY A 161 8.25 2.72 5.65
C GLY A 161 9.62 2.76 6.31
N THR A 162 10.58 3.37 5.63
CA THR A 162 11.94 3.60 6.15
C THR A 162 12.02 4.77 7.15
N GLY A 163 10.90 5.47 7.41
CA GLY A 163 10.85 6.57 8.39
C GLY A 163 11.01 7.98 7.82
N LEU A 164 10.80 8.21 6.53
CA LEU A 164 10.89 9.55 5.92
C LEU A 164 9.87 10.54 6.53
N MET A 165 8.62 10.10 6.75
CA MET A 165 7.62 10.93 7.42
C MET A 165 7.99 11.18 8.88
N GLY A 166 8.52 10.14 9.56
CA GLY A 166 9.01 10.25 10.93
C GLY A 166 10.10 11.30 11.08
N GLU A 167 11.09 11.35 10.18
CA GLU A 167 12.13 12.38 10.19
C GLU A 167 11.54 13.78 10.06
N ALA A 168 10.57 13.99 9.18
CA ALA A 168 9.92 15.27 8.96
C ALA A 168 9.09 15.75 10.16
N ILE A 169 8.36 14.84 10.83
CA ILE A 169 7.45 15.20 11.93
C ILE A 169 8.15 15.19 13.31
N ARG A 170 9.28 14.50 13.44
CA ARG A 170 9.99 14.34 14.73
C ARG A 170 10.19 15.64 15.53
N PRO A 171 10.53 16.79 14.92
CA PRO A 171 10.68 18.04 15.65
C PRO A 171 9.38 18.56 16.29
N PHE A 172 8.23 18.08 15.84
CA PHE A 172 6.90 18.54 16.23
C PHE A 172 6.13 17.52 17.07
N ALA A 173 6.63 16.27 17.24
CA ALA A 173 6.01 15.21 18.00
C ALA A 173 6.83 14.86 19.24
N HIS A 174 6.19 14.85 20.42
CA HIS A 174 6.86 14.43 21.66
C HIS A 174 7.02 12.91 21.70
N LEU A 175 5.95 12.17 21.52
CA LEU A 175 5.94 10.73 21.32
C LEU A 175 5.60 10.43 19.86
N LEU A 176 6.41 9.59 19.23
CA LEU A 176 6.22 9.19 17.84
C LEU A 176 6.35 7.66 17.74
N ALA A 177 5.25 7.01 17.38
CA ALA A 177 5.24 5.60 17.06
C ALA A 177 5.10 5.41 15.54
N GLY A 178 5.59 4.28 15.03
CA GLY A 178 5.46 3.91 13.62
C GLY A 178 5.06 2.45 13.46
N VAL A 179 4.26 2.17 12.44
CA VAL A 179 3.85 0.82 12.06
C VAL A 179 4.01 0.64 10.55
N ASP A 180 4.49 -0.52 10.14
CA ASP A 180 4.55 -0.92 8.74
C ASP A 180 4.34 -2.43 8.59
N LEU A 181 3.79 -2.86 7.46
CA LEU A 181 3.59 -4.29 7.16
C LEU A 181 4.92 -5.02 6.87
N SER A 182 5.95 -4.30 6.39
CA SER A 182 7.24 -4.85 6.00
C SER A 182 8.23 -4.85 7.17
N PRO A 183 8.71 -6.03 7.59
CA PRO A 183 9.83 -6.13 8.53
C PRO A 183 11.09 -5.43 8.04
N GLY A 184 11.37 -5.47 6.72
CA GLY A 184 12.50 -4.79 6.10
C GLY A 184 12.43 -3.27 6.25
N MET A 185 11.25 -2.68 6.02
CA MET A 185 11.01 -1.25 6.25
C MET A 185 11.21 -0.87 7.71
N ILE A 186 10.63 -1.62 8.64
CA ILE A 186 10.80 -1.39 10.09
C ILE A 186 12.27 -1.47 10.52
N ALA A 187 13.05 -2.37 9.94
CA ALA A 187 14.48 -2.44 10.23
C ALA A 187 15.23 -1.16 9.80
N LYS A 188 14.87 -0.58 8.63
CA LYS A 188 15.41 0.70 8.15
C LYS A 188 14.94 1.88 9.00
N ALA A 189 13.66 1.95 9.35
CA ALA A 189 13.12 3.00 10.22
C ALA A 189 13.79 2.99 11.60
N ARG A 190 14.06 1.81 12.16
CA ARG A 190 14.75 1.65 13.44
C ARG A 190 16.17 2.23 13.42
N ALA A 191 16.87 2.09 12.31
CA ALA A 191 18.21 2.63 12.15
C ALA A 191 18.26 4.16 12.18
N LYS A 192 17.17 4.85 11.86
CA LYS A 192 17.07 6.33 11.89
C LYS A 192 16.88 6.91 13.29
N LEU A 193 16.50 6.11 14.28
CA LEU A 193 16.36 6.50 15.71
C LEU A 193 15.39 7.66 15.96
N VAL A 194 14.37 7.83 15.10
CA VAL A 194 13.39 8.93 15.21
C VAL A 194 12.10 8.51 15.94
N TYR A 195 11.79 7.21 15.97
CA TYR A 195 10.62 6.66 16.65
C TYR A 195 10.96 6.14 18.03
N GLN A 196 10.06 6.35 19.00
CA GLN A 196 10.11 5.70 20.32
C GLN A 196 9.61 4.27 20.26
N GLN A 197 8.63 4.00 19.37
CA GLN A 197 8.04 2.66 19.19
C GLN A 197 7.92 2.35 17.71
N LEU A 198 8.27 1.11 17.34
CA LEU A 198 8.12 0.59 15.98
C LEU A 198 7.55 -0.82 16.05
N ALA A 199 6.51 -1.08 15.28
CA ALA A 199 5.86 -2.38 15.19
C ALA A 199 5.72 -2.83 13.74
N VAL A 200 5.82 -4.14 13.50
CA VAL A 200 5.39 -4.77 12.25
C VAL A 200 3.91 -5.10 12.38
N GLY A 201 3.06 -4.55 11.51
CA GLY A 201 1.62 -4.78 11.57
C GLY A 201 0.81 -3.91 10.64
N GLY A 202 -0.49 -4.15 10.61
CA GLY A 202 -1.44 -3.37 9.81
C GLY A 202 -1.82 -2.04 10.46
N ALA A 203 -2.16 -1.06 9.62
CA ALA A 203 -2.52 0.28 10.06
C ALA A 203 -3.80 0.31 10.93
N VAL A 204 -4.81 -0.48 10.54
CA VAL A 204 -6.09 -0.55 11.27
C VAL A 204 -5.92 -1.23 12.63
N GLU A 205 -5.14 -2.31 12.67
CA GLU A 205 -4.82 -3.04 13.91
C GLU A 205 -4.03 -2.16 14.88
N ALA A 206 -3.06 -1.40 14.38
CA ALA A 206 -2.28 -0.48 15.19
C ALA A 206 -3.13 0.63 15.81
N LEU A 207 -4.09 1.19 15.04
CA LEU A 207 -5.04 2.18 15.55
C LEU A 207 -5.98 1.60 16.62
N ARG A 208 -6.36 0.33 16.50
CA ARG A 208 -7.23 -0.36 17.46
C ARG A 208 -6.52 -0.82 18.73
N ALA A 209 -5.19 -0.81 18.74
CA ALA A 209 -4.44 -1.17 19.94
C ALA A 209 -4.69 -0.18 21.08
N GLU A 210 -4.89 -0.67 22.30
CA GLU A 210 -5.17 0.19 23.49
C GLU A 210 -4.08 1.24 23.75
N LEU A 211 -2.84 0.92 23.42
CA LEU A 211 -1.69 1.82 23.57
C LEU A 211 -1.73 3.06 22.67
N GLN A 212 -2.59 3.06 21.65
CA GLN A 212 -2.74 4.16 20.70
C GLN A 212 -3.94 5.07 21.01
N ALA A 213 -4.72 4.76 22.03
CA ALA A 213 -5.81 5.62 22.48
C ALA A 213 -5.27 6.97 22.97
N GLY A 214 -5.92 8.07 22.56
CA GLY A 214 -5.51 9.42 22.95
C GLY A 214 -4.43 10.03 22.06
N LEU A 215 -4.39 9.65 20.79
CA LEU A 215 -3.53 10.29 19.79
C LEU A 215 -4.03 11.70 19.45
N ASP A 216 -3.13 12.64 19.32
CA ASP A 216 -3.44 13.97 18.77
C ASP A 216 -3.00 14.15 17.32
N LEU A 217 -2.24 13.17 16.76
CA LEU A 217 -1.90 13.12 15.34
C LEU A 217 -1.80 11.67 14.84
N VAL A 218 -2.45 11.40 13.70
CA VAL A 218 -2.24 10.20 12.88
C VAL A 218 -1.77 10.62 11.50
N LEU A 219 -0.73 9.98 11.01
CA LEU A 219 -0.09 10.24 9.72
C LEU A 219 -0.20 9.03 8.81
N ALA A 220 -0.37 9.24 7.49
CA ALA A 220 -0.35 8.16 6.50
C ALA A 220 0.15 8.71 5.15
N ALA A 221 1.46 8.67 4.95
CA ALA A 221 2.11 9.16 3.74
C ALA A 221 2.24 8.04 2.69
N ASP A 222 1.52 8.13 1.58
CA ASP A 222 1.47 7.15 0.47
C ASP A 222 0.98 5.74 0.89
N VAL A 223 0.06 5.66 1.84
CA VAL A 223 -0.50 4.41 2.39
C VAL A 223 -1.89 4.11 1.82
N LEU A 224 -2.77 5.11 1.75
CA LEU A 224 -4.16 4.93 1.35
C LEU A 224 -4.31 4.47 -0.11
N VAL A 225 -3.27 4.61 -0.90
CA VAL A 225 -3.19 4.08 -2.27
C VAL A 225 -3.22 2.54 -2.35
N TYR A 226 -3.07 1.85 -1.23
CA TYR A 226 -3.19 0.39 -1.12
C TYR A 226 -4.53 -0.06 -0.53
N LEU A 227 -5.41 0.88 -0.22
CA LEU A 227 -6.73 0.62 0.37
C LEU A 227 -7.83 1.03 -0.61
N ALA A 228 -8.73 0.11 -0.97
CA ALA A 228 -9.91 0.40 -1.75
C ALA A 228 -10.97 1.07 -0.86
N ASP A 229 -11.34 0.42 0.23
CA ASP A 229 -12.27 0.94 1.24
C ASP A 229 -11.51 1.67 2.35
N LEU A 230 -11.74 2.97 2.49
CA LEU A 230 -11.15 3.82 3.53
C LEU A 230 -11.92 3.75 4.86
N THR A 231 -13.12 3.16 4.87
CA THR A 231 -14.02 3.12 6.04
C THR A 231 -13.37 2.50 7.27
N PRO A 232 -12.70 1.33 7.19
CA PRO A 232 -12.10 0.72 8.37
C PRO A 232 -10.98 1.55 8.98
N LEU A 233 -10.17 2.21 8.14
CA LEU A 233 -9.08 3.08 8.59
C LEU A 233 -9.61 4.34 9.25
N PHE A 234 -10.59 5.02 8.63
CA PHE A 234 -11.16 6.25 9.17
C PHE A 234 -11.94 6.01 10.46
N ALA A 235 -12.69 4.90 10.55
CA ALA A 235 -13.35 4.48 11.79
C ALA A 235 -12.35 4.24 12.94
N ALA A 236 -11.26 3.53 12.65
CA ALA A 236 -10.22 3.26 13.64
C ALA A 236 -9.48 4.55 14.05
N ALA A 237 -9.19 5.44 13.09
CA ALA A 237 -8.55 6.72 13.36
C ALA A 237 -9.45 7.63 14.21
N ALA A 238 -10.76 7.73 13.89
CA ALA A 238 -11.71 8.50 14.67
C ALA A 238 -11.83 8.02 16.13
N ALA A 239 -11.73 6.70 16.34
CA ALA A 239 -11.77 6.12 17.69
C ALA A 239 -10.46 6.31 18.49
N ALA A 240 -9.31 6.38 17.80
CA ALA A 240 -7.99 6.53 18.43
C ALA A 240 -7.61 7.99 18.70
N LEU A 241 -8.15 8.92 17.91
CA LEU A 241 -7.87 10.35 18.03
C LEU A 241 -8.61 10.97 19.22
N GLU A 242 -7.93 11.86 19.93
CA GLU A 242 -8.57 12.76 20.90
C GLU A 242 -9.48 13.79 20.17
N PRO A 243 -10.41 14.43 20.89
CA PRO A 243 -11.14 15.58 20.35
C PRO A 243 -10.19 16.63 19.75
N SER A 244 -10.46 17.07 18.53
CA SER A 244 -9.58 17.94 17.73
C SER A 244 -8.23 17.33 17.34
N GLY A 245 -8.03 16.02 17.52
CA GLY A 245 -6.90 15.29 16.95
C GLY A 245 -6.98 15.23 15.43
N LEU A 246 -5.84 15.16 14.77
CA LEU A 246 -5.73 15.27 13.31
C LEU A 246 -5.32 13.93 12.67
N LEU A 247 -5.97 13.59 11.55
CA LEU A 247 -5.52 12.56 10.61
C LEU A 247 -5.03 13.27 9.33
N ALA A 248 -3.73 13.19 9.03
CA ALA A 248 -3.14 13.81 7.84
C ALA A 248 -2.54 12.74 6.92
N PHE A 249 -2.92 12.77 5.65
CA PHE A 249 -2.52 11.73 4.70
C PHE A 249 -2.42 12.25 3.25
N THR A 250 -1.80 11.43 2.40
CA THR A 250 -1.81 11.63 0.94
C THR A 250 -2.56 10.51 0.25
N VAL A 251 -3.17 10.82 -0.89
CA VAL A 251 -3.86 9.88 -1.78
C VAL A 251 -3.51 10.15 -3.24
N GLN A 252 -3.70 9.14 -4.10
CA GLN A 252 -3.93 9.40 -5.53
C GLN A 252 -5.37 9.84 -5.74
N SER A 253 -5.57 10.79 -6.66
CA SER A 253 -6.89 11.35 -6.97
C SER A 253 -7.44 10.83 -8.29
N CYS A 254 -8.74 10.58 -8.35
CA CYS A 254 -9.48 10.36 -9.59
C CYS A 254 -10.64 11.36 -9.71
N ALA A 255 -11.23 11.45 -10.92
CA ALA A 255 -12.42 12.25 -11.13
C ALA A 255 -13.63 11.63 -10.41
N GLU A 256 -14.64 12.45 -10.08
CA GLU A 256 -15.84 12.02 -9.35
C GLU A 256 -16.64 10.93 -10.09
N ASP A 257 -16.60 10.98 -11.42
CA ASP A 257 -17.31 10.06 -12.32
C ASP A 257 -16.42 8.93 -12.84
N ALA A 258 -15.17 8.83 -12.38
CA ALA A 258 -14.21 7.86 -12.91
C ALA A 258 -14.55 6.40 -12.57
N ALA A 259 -15.33 6.17 -11.50
CA ALA A 259 -15.71 4.83 -11.09
C ALA A 259 -17.05 4.84 -10.30
N PRO A 260 -17.86 3.77 -10.38
CA PRO A 260 -19.11 3.66 -9.64
C PRO A 260 -18.92 3.73 -8.11
N ALA A 261 -17.81 3.23 -7.59
CA ALA A 261 -17.48 3.23 -6.15
C ALA A 261 -16.73 4.48 -5.70
N SER A 262 -16.53 5.49 -6.59
CA SER A 262 -15.76 6.71 -6.30
C SER A 262 -14.28 6.47 -5.97
N TYR A 263 -13.78 5.27 -6.25
CA TYR A 263 -12.36 4.89 -6.28
C TYR A 263 -12.10 3.89 -7.42
N LEU A 264 -10.88 3.82 -7.88
CA LEU A 264 -10.49 2.90 -8.96
C LEU A 264 -9.08 2.32 -8.71
N LEU A 265 -8.85 1.12 -9.22
CA LEU A 265 -7.54 0.50 -9.27
C LEU A 265 -6.82 0.90 -10.56
N GLY A 266 -5.77 1.69 -10.41
CA GLY A 266 -4.93 2.16 -11.53
C GLY A 266 -4.07 1.04 -12.14
N SER A 267 -3.51 1.31 -13.33
CA SER A 267 -2.57 0.40 -14.00
C SER A 267 -1.26 0.22 -13.22
N ASP A 268 -0.94 1.16 -12.33
CA ASP A 268 0.23 1.17 -11.44
C ASP A 268 0.04 0.35 -10.15
N ASN A 269 -1.03 -0.45 -10.07
CA ASN A 269 -1.42 -1.22 -8.89
C ASN A 269 -1.66 -0.36 -7.64
N ARG A 270 -2.27 0.82 -7.82
CA ARG A 270 -2.65 1.72 -6.73
C ARG A 270 -4.10 2.14 -6.85
N PHE A 271 -4.73 2.39 -5.71
CA PHE A 271 -6.07 2.97 -5.68
C PHE A 271 -5.99 4.48 -5.75
N ALA A 272 -6.85 5.05 -6.60
CA ALA A 272 -7.12 6.48 -6.64
C ALA A 272 -8.53 6.74 -6.11
N HIS A 273 -8.71 7.80 -5.32
CA HIS A 273 -9.97 8.15 -4.66
C HIS A 273 -10.48 9.49 -5.16
N SER A 274 -11.81 9.65 -5.30
CA SER A 274 -12.42 10.94 -5.57
C SER A 274 -12.51 11.80 -4.29
N ASP A 275 -12.53 13.12 -4.45
CA ASP A 275 -12.68 14.05 -3.33
C ASP A 275 -14.02 13.83 -2.60
N GLY A 276 -15.09 13.54 -3.36
CA GLY A 276 -16.42 13.26 -2.82
C GLY A 276 -16.44 11.99 -1.96
N HIS A 277 -15.74 10.93 -2.41
CA HIS A 277 -15.61 9.68 -1.62
C HIS A 277 -14.91 9.93 -0.28
N ILE A 278 -13.77 10.63 -0.31
CA ILE A 278 -13.00 10.96 0.91
C ILE A 278 -13.89 11.74 1.90
N ARG A 279 -14.61 12.77 1.41
CA ARG A 279 -15.52 13.58 2.24
C ARG A 279 -16.68 12.78 2.82
N ALA A 280 -17.29 11.90 2.01
CA ALA A 280 -18.39 11.06 2.45
C ALA A 280 -17.98 10.07 3.54
N VAL A 281 -16.87 9.36 3.33
CA VAL A 281 -16.34 8.41 4.33
C VAL A 281 -15.92 9.15 5.60
N ALA A 282 -15.21 10.27 5.50
CA ALA A 282 -14.82 11.06 6.66
C ALA A 282 -16.03 11.52 7.49
N ALA A 283 -17.05 12.08 6.83
CA ALA A 283 -18.26 12.53 7.51
C ALA A 283 -19.02 11.39 8.20
N ALA A 284 -19.09 10.21 7.57
CA ALA A 284 -19.72 9.03 8.14
C ALA A 284 -19.02 8.51 9.41
N GLN A 285 -17.71 8.78 9.54
CA GLN A 285 -16.92 8.39 10.71
C GLN A 285 -16.71 9.54 11.74
N GLY A 286 -17.44 10.64 11.61
CA GLY A 286 -17.33 11.77 12.55
C GLY A 286 -16.05 12.61 12.38
N LEU A 287 -15.37 12.48 11.25
CA LEU A 287 -14.18 13.28 10.90
C LEU A 287 -14.58 14.49 10.04
N ALA A 288 -14.08 15.67 10.36
CA ALA A 288 -14.29 16.90 9.60
C ALA A 288 -13.11 17.20 8.69
N VAL A 289 -13.36 17.47 7.41
CA VAL A 289 -12.31 17.85 6.47
C VAL A 289 -11.87 19.29 6.75
N GLN A 290 -10.65 19.47 7.27
CA GLN A 290 -10.04 20.76 7.52
C GLN A 290 -9.29 21.28 6.30
N LEU A 291 -8.67 20.36 5.53
CA LEU A 291 -7.97 20.70 4.30
C LEU A 291 -8.06 19.50 3.32
N LEU A 292 -8.32 19.81 2.05
CA LEU A 292 -8.13 18.91 0.92
C LEU A 292 -7.52 19.74 -0.20
N GLU A 293 -6.26 19.52 -0.49
CA GLU A 293 -5.51 20.28 -1.50
C GLU A 293 -4.94 19.32 -2.55
N ARG A 294 -5.27 19.57 -3.80
CA ARG A 294 -4.78 18.79 -4.94
C ARG A 294 -3.32 19.13 -5.23
N LEU A 295 -2.54 18.11 -5.55
CA LEU A 295 -1.12 18.20 -5.82
C LEU A 295 -0.68 17.06 -6.75
N ALA A 296 0.57 17.09 -7.21
CA ALA A 296 1.22 15.93 -7.79
C ALA A 296 1.71 15.04 -6.63
N ALA A 297 1.14 13.84 -6.51
CA ALA A 297 1.53 12.91 -5.44
C ALA A 297 2.98 12.45 -5.60
N ARG A 298 3.38 12.21 -6.85
CA ARG A 298 4.73 11.84 -7.27
C ARG A 298 4.87 12.03 -8.78
N GLN A 299 6.07 11.83 -9.30
CA GLN A 299 6.29 11.68 -10.74
C GLN A 299 6.42 10.20 -11.11
N ASP A 300 5.80 9.81 -12.21
CA ASP A 300 5.96 8.51 -12.82
C ASP A 300 6.22 8.68 -14.32
N ALA A 301 7.33 8.10 -14.83
CA ALA A 301 7.78 8.26 -16.19
C ALA A 301 7.75 9.74 -16.69
N CYS A 302 8.22 10.68 -15.86
CA CYS A 302 8.22 12.13 -16.10
C CYS A 302 6.81 12.75 -16.23
N ARG A 303 5.77 12.10 -15.72
CA ARG A 303 4.40 12.64 -15.66
C ARG A 303 3.98 12.77 -14.20
N ASP A 304 3.31 13.88 -13.90
CA ASP A 304 2.71 14.08 -12.59
C ASP A 304 1.54 13.11 -12.40
N VAL A 305 1.57 12.37 -11.30
CA VAL A 305 0.46 11.54 -10.86
C VAL A 305 -0.47 12.39 -10.01
N PRO A 306 -1.74 12.61 -10.44
CA PRO A 306 -2.68 13.42 -9.68
C PRO A 306 -2.90 12.85 -8.27
N GLY A 307 -2.87 13.70 -7.27
CA GLY A 307 -3.10 13.34 -5.88
C GLY A 307 -3.65 14.48 -5.06
N ALA A 308 -3.82 14.22 -3.78
CA ALA A 308 -4.19 15.23 -2.80
C ALA A 308 -3.50 14.97 -1.47
N VAL A 309 -3.25 16.05 -0.73
CA VAL A 309 -3.00 16.01 0.71
C VAL A 309 -4.29 16.38 1.44
N VAL A 310 -4.62 15.61 2.46
CA VAL A 310 -5.86 15.77 3.21
C VAL A 310 -5.55 15.84 4.70
N VAL A 311 -6.22 16.73 5.41
CA VAL A 311 -6.22 16.80 6.87
C VAL A 311 -7.65 16.72 7.35
N LEU A 312 -7.94 15.71 8.15
CA LEU A 312 -9.22 15.50 8.83
C LEU A 312 -9.03 15.78 10.33
N GLU A 313 -10.07 16.25 10.98
CA GLU A 313 -10.11 16.52 12.42
C GLU A 313 -11.21 15.67 13.08
N ALA A 314 -10.89 15.02 14.19
CA ALA A 314 -11.88 14.33 15.00
C ALA A 314 -12.80 15.35 15.68
N ARG A 315 -14.11 15.19 15.50
CA ARG A 315 -15.10 16.06 16.17
C ARG A 315 -15.11 15.80 17.67
N ALA A 316 -15.33 16.84 18.46
CA ALA A 316 -15.70 16.67 19.84
C ALA A 316 -17.02 15.88 19.90
N ALA A 317 -17.07 14.87 20.77
CA ALA A 317 -18.25 14.05 20.99
C ALA A 317 -19.40 14.88 21.62
#